data_2a02ce26b83e5214eb5a69a1fef9d415
#
_entry.id   2a02ce26b83e5214eb5a69a1fef9d415
#
_cell.length_a   1.000
_cell.length_b   1.000
_cell.length_c   1.000
_cell.angle_alpha   90.00
_cell.angle_beta   90.00
_cell.angle_gamma   90.00
#
_symmetry.space_group_name_H-M   'P 1'
#
loop_
_entity.id
_entity.type
_entity.pdbx_description
1 polymer ?
#
loop_
_entity_poly.entity_id
_entity_poly.type
_entity_poly.pdbx_seq_one_letter_code
_entity_poly.pdbx_strand_id
1 'polypeptide(L)'
;MKNKANKLGIILVILIPVILLTLWFTGIAGLWIGGMAHIANNTKDFTDKNGYVMQGDYSVSINLDDLQSNIGKELYNDRGSKIYVGWIDNTGSSNSGGYRIGFRSCGQYSLTNAILISGVHHATVDGNSFTTYMSAKMTAKYNGNDYNSGIFGVSGLNYKDGDDFAFYIFPKEAYEKGEITLNEKGTVYLNVTNLYKNVWTIK
;
A
#
# COMPACT_ATOMS: atom_id res chain seq x y z
N MET A 1 -30.24 -9.54 47.43
CA MET A 1 -29.82 -9.20 46.04
C MET A 1 -28.74 -8.11 45.93
N LYS A 2 -28.69 -7.05 46.75
CA LYS A 2 -27.70 -5.95 46.75
C LYS A 2 -26.24 -6.41 46.88
N ASN A 3 -25.92 -7.41 47.68
CA ASN A 3 -24.54 -7.89 47.90
C ASN A 3 -23.91 -8.62 46.68
N LYS A 4 -24.72 -9.27 45.83
CA LYS A 4 -24.22 -9.93 44.61
C LYS A 4 -23.85 -8.93 43.54
N ALA A 5 -24.66 -7.87 43.37
CA ALA A 5 -24.40 -6.79 42.39
C ALA A 5 -23.12 -6.01 42.71
N ASN A 6 -22.87 -5.72 44.01
CA ASN A 6 -21.64 -5.03 44.43
C ASN A 6 -20.38 -5.89 44.23
N LYS A 7 -20.44 -7.21 44.49
CA LYS A 7 -19.31 -8.13 44.23
C LYS A 7 -19.01 -8.24 42.73
N LEU A 8 -20.05 -8.32 41.87
CA LEU A 8 -19.88 -8.35 40.40
C LEU A 8 -19.24 -7.05 39.88
N GLY A 9 -19.67 -5.89 40.41
CA GLY A 9 -19.08 -4.60 40.07
C GLY A 9 -17.60 -4.49 40.42
N ILE A 10 -17.19 -4.96 41.61
CA ILE A 10 -15.79 -4.98 42.05
C ILE A 10 -14.95 -5.90 41.15
N ILE A 11 -15.45 -7.09 40.79
CA ILE A 11 -14.76 -8.02 39.89
C ILE A 11 -14.53 -7.37 38.51
N LEU A 12 -15.53 -6.71 37.96
CA LEU A 12 -15.41 -6.03 36.65
C LEU A 12 -14.39 -4.87 36.70
N VAL A 13 -14.37 -4.08 37.78
CA VAL A 13 -13.41 -2.97 37.95
C VAL A 13 -11.96 -3.46 37.97
N ILE A 14 -11.69 -4.66 38.49
CA ILE A 14 -10.36 -5.25 38.51
C ILE A 14 -10.06 -5.98 37.19
N LEU A 15 -11.00 -6.71 36.63
CA LEU A 15 -10.80 -7.55 35.45
C LEU A 15 -10.52 -6.74 34.20
N ILE A 16 -11.23 -5.62 34.00
CA ILE A 16 -11.04 -4.77 32.80
C ILE A 16 -9.63 -4.21 32.70
N PRO A 17 -9.03 -3.57 33.73
CA PRO A 17 -7.63 -3.13 33.67
C PRO A 17 -6.63 -4.27 33.42
N VAL A 18 -6.85 -5.44 34.02
CA VAL A 18 -5.98 -6.61 33.81
C VAL A 18 -6.04 -7.07 32.34
N ILE A 19 -7.23 -7.15 31.74
CA ILE A 19 -7.38 -7.49 30.32
C ILE A 19 -6.69 -6.43 29.44
N LEU A 20 -6.88 -5.13 29.69
CA LEU A 20 -6.27 -4.06 28.91
C LEU A 20 -4.75 -4.10 28.99
N LEU A 21 -4.20 -4.33 30.19
CA LEU A 21 -2.75 -4.50 30.38
C LEU A 21 -2.23 -5.74 29.64
N THR A 22 -2.95 -6.85 29.70
CA THR A 22 -2.57 -8.07 28.98
C THR A 22 -2.54 -7.83 27.47
N LEU A 23 -3.57 -7.19 26.91
CA LEU A 23 -3.64 -6.83 25.49
C LEU A 23 -2.51 -5.89 25.06
N TRP A 24 -2.10 -4.98 25.96
CA TRP A 24 -0.99 -4.08 25.73
C TRP A 24 0.36 -4.82 25.72
N PHE A 25 0.65 -5.61 26.75
CA PHE A 25 1.91 -6.35 26.88
C PHE A 25 2.09 -7.46 25.83
N THR A 26 1.00 -8.06 25.36
CA THR A 26 1.04 -9.07 24.28
C THR A 26 1.21 -8.48 22.89
N GLY A 27 1.18 -7.14 22.72
CA GLY A 27 1.24 -6.47 21.42
C GLY A 27 -0.08 -6.49 20.63
N ILE A 28 -1.13 -7.15 21.12
CA ILE A 28 -2.44 -7.23 20.45
C ILE A 28 -3.05 -5.83 20.29
N ALA A 29 -2.95 -4.98 21.31
CA ALA A 29 -3.46 -3.61 21.24
C ALA A 29 -2.70 -2.80 20.17
N GLY A 30 -1.38 -2.95 20.06
CA GLY A 30 -0.56 -2.30 19.05
C GLY A 30 -0.94 -2.71 17.64
N LEU A 31 -1.14 -4.01 17.38
CA LEU A 31 -1.63 -4.52 16.09
C LEU A 31 -3.03 -4.02 15.76
N TRP A 32 -3.92 -4.01 16.73
CA TRP A 32 -5.30 -3.56 16.51
C TRP A 32 -5.37 -2.07 16.13
N ILE A 33 -4.50 -1.24 16.71
CA ILE A 33 -4.43 0.21 16.46
C ILE A 33 -3.63 0.48 15.18
N GLY A 34 -2.40 -0.02 15.10
CA GLY A 34 -1.40 0.35 14.09
C GLY A 34 -1.24 -0.64 12.92
N GLY A 35 -1.80 -1.86 13.02
CA GLY A 35 -1.67 -2.86 11.96
C GLY A 35 -0.20 -3.16 11.61
N MET A 36 0.11 -3.22 10.30
CA MET A 36 1.46 -3.45 9.80
C MET A 36 2.46 -2.38 10.23
N ALA A 37 2.04 -1.12 10.35
CA ALA A 37 2.92 -0.04 10.80
C ALA A 37 3.44 -0.28 12.22
N HIS A 38 2.65 -0.92 13.09
CA HIS A 38 3.11 -1.32 14.43
C HIS A 38 4.27 -2.32 14.36
N ILE A 39 4.22 -3.29 13.44
CA ILE A 39 5.28 -4.28 13.22
C ILE A 39 6.52 -3.61 12.60
N ALA A 40 6.33 -2.85 11.52
CA ALA A 40 7.44 -2.21 10.80
C ALA A 40 8.21 -1.21 11.67
N ASN A 41 7.53 -0.50 12.57
CA ASN A 41 8.16 0.43 13.53
C ASN A 41 8.82 -0.28 14.72
N ASN A 42 8.45 -1.52 15.03
CA ASN A 42 9.05 -2.29 16.12
C ASN A 42 10.33 -3.00 15.65
N THR A 43 11.33 -2.22 15.26
CA THR A 43 12.62 -2.73 14.78
C THR A 43 13.45 -3.44 15.86
N LYS A 44 13.05 -3.35 17.13
CA LYS A 44 13.67 -4.11 18.22
C LYS A 44 13.36 -5.60 18.10
N ASP A 45 12.11 -5.94 17.88
CA ASP A 45 11.62 -7.31 17.91
C ASP A 45 11.47 -7.93 16.51
N PHE A 46 11.37 -7.11 15.47
CA PHE A 46 11.18 -7.55 14.08
C PHE A 46 12.36 -7.18 13.18
N THR A 47 12.51 -7.94 12.09
CA THR A 47 13.48 -7.70 11.01
C THR A 47 12.79 -7.81 9.65
N ASP A 48 13.24 -7.00 8.69
CA ASP A 48 12.80 -6.96 7.29
C ASP A 48 13.78 -7.63 6.30
N LYS A 49 14.81 -8.31 6.81
CA LYS A 49 15.90 -8.89 6.00
C LYS A 49 15.46 -9.90 4.94
N ASN A 50 14.25 -10.45 5.04
CA ASN A 50 13.71 -11.44 4.12
C ASN A 50 12.90 -10.81 2.97
N GLY A 51 12.88 -9.48 2.87
CA GLY A 51 12.24 -8.77 1.76
C GLY A 51 13.06 -8.85 0.47
N TYR A 52 12.39 -8.82 -0.69
CA TYR A 52 13.06 -8.86 -1.99
C TYR A 52 12.22 -8.26 -3.11
N VAL A 53 12.89 -7.83 -4.19
CA VAL A 53 12.24 -7.41 -5.43
C VAL A 53 11.69 -8.63 -6.15
N MET A 54 10.41 -8.62 -6.45
CA MET A 54 9.74 -9.69 -7.19
C MET A 54 10.05 -9.59 -8.69
N GLN A 55 10.40 -10.73 -9.29
CA GLN A 55 10.52 -10.84 -10.73
C GLN A 55 9.13 -11.05 -11.34
N GLY A 56 8.81 -10.32 -12.39
CA GLY A 56 7.54 -10.44 -13.11
C GLY A 56 7.04 -9.13 -13.67
N ASP A 57 6.09 -9.28 -14.59
CA ASP A 57 5.36 -8.21 -15.25
C ASP A 57 3.90 -8.28 -14.82
N TYR A 58 3.38 -7.20 -14.26
CA TYR A 58 2.03 -7.11 -13.74
C TYR A 58 1.28 -6.07 -14.53
N SER A 59 0.21 -6.48 -15.21
CA SER A 59 -0.46 -5.61 -16.17
C SER A 59 -1.91 -5.36 -15.82
N VAL A 60 -2.37 -4.13 -16.09
CA VAL A 60 -3.77 -3.74 -15.98
C VAL A 60 -4.16 -2.84 -17.13
N SER A 61 -5.36 -3.05 -17.68
CA SER A 61 -5.93 -2.20 -18.74
C SER A 61 -6.81 -1.10 -18.14
N ILE A 62 -6.58 0.14 -18.56
CA ILE A 62 -7.25 1.33 -18.05
C ILE A 62 -8.08 1.96 -19.19
N ASN A 63 -9.37 2.12 -18.95
CA ASN A 63 -10.28 2.85 -19.83
C ASN A 63 -10.17 4.35 -19.56
N LEU A 64 -9.72 5.13 -20.56
CA LEU A 64 -9.60 6.58 -20.47
C LEU A 64 -10.91 7.32 -20.73
N ASP A 65 -11.91 6.66 -21.36
CA ASP A 65 -13.24 7.24 -21.57
C ASP A 65 -14.05 7.34 -20.28
N ASP A 66 -13.81 6.43 -19.34
CA ASP A 66 -14.46 6.41 -18.03
C ASP A 66 -13.42 6.03 -16.96
N LEU A 67 -12.77 7.03 -16.39
CA LEU A 67 -11.71 6.83 -15.40
C LEU A 67 -12.22 6.12 -14.15
N GLN A 68 -13.45 6.41 -13.72
CA GLN A 68 -14.01 5.84 -12.48
C GLN A 68 -14.27 4.33 -12.60
N SER A 69 -14.56 3.83 -13.79
CA SER A 69 -14.77 2.39 -14.05
C SER A 69 -13.52 1.54 -13.82
N ASN A 70 -12.36 2.17 -13.65
CA ASN A 70 -11.10 1.46 -13.43
C ASN A 70 -10.81 1.20 -11.94
N ILE A 71 -11.51 1.88 -11.02
CA ILE A 71 -11.29 1.70 -9.58
C ILE A 71 -11.62 0.26 -9.19
N GLY A 72 -10.71 -0.35 -8.43
CA GLY A 72 -10.82 -1.74 -8.00
C GLY A 72 -10.28 -2.78 -8.98
N LYS A 73 -9.85 -2.39 -10.21
CA LYS A 73 -9.17 -3.32 -11.13
C LYS A 73 -7.89 -3.85 -10.49
N GLU A 74 -7.73 -5.16 -10.55
CA GLU A 74 -6.60 -5.83 -9.91
C GLU A 74 -5.36 -5.77 -10.79
N LEU A 75 -4.23 -5.40 -10.18
CA LEU A 75 -2.89 -5.50 -10.74
C LEU A 75 -2.20 -6.80 -10.29
N TYR A 76 -2.43 -7.18 -9.03
CA TYR A 76 -1.87 -8.36 -8.39
C TYR A 76 -2.85 -8.95 -7.39
N ASN A 77 -2.96 -10.30 -7.36
CA ASN A 77 -3.77 -10.99 -6.36
C ASN A 77 -3.24 -12.42 -6.18
N ASP A 78 -2.55 -12.68 -5.09
CA ASP A 78 -2.07 -14.01 -4.72
C ASP A 78 -1.93 -14.14 -3.21
N ARG A 79 -2.37 -15.30 -2.67
CA ARG A 79 -2.16 -15.74 -1.27
C ARG A 79 -2.45 -14.67 -0.22
N GLY A 80 -3.53 -13.90 -0.40
CA GLY A 80 -3.95 -12.88 0.56
C GLY A 80 -3.21 -11.55 0.46
N SER A 81 -2.33 -11.38 -0.52
CA SER A 81 -1.78 -10.10 -0.92
C SER A 81 -2.46 -9.62 -2.19
N LYS A 82 -2.86 -8.35 -2.23
CA LYS A 82 -3.60 -7.77 -3.34
C LYS A 82 -3.10 -6.36 -3.63
N ILE A 83 -2.98 -6.03 -4.94
CA ILE A 83 -2.77 -4.66 -5.41
C ILE A 83 -3.86 -4.35 -6.43
N TYR A 84 -4.52 -3.21 -6.28
CA TYR A 84 -5.59 -2.78 -7.16
C TYR A 84 -5.57 -1.26 -7.38
N VAL A 85 -6.23 -0.80 -8.43
CA VAL A 85 -6.41 0.63 -8.70
C VAL A 85 -7.27 1.24 -7.59
N GLY A 86 -6.64 2.04 -6.73
CA GLY A 86 -7.31 2.73 -5.63
C GLY A 86 -7.97 4.02 -6.07
N TRP A 87 -7.33 4.75 -6.99
CA TRP A 87 -7.83 5.96 -7.58
C TRP A 87 -7.18 6.23 -8.95
N ILE A 88 -7.84 7.00 -9.78
CA ILE A 88 -7.32 7.49 -11.05
C ILE A 88 -7.98 8.84 -11.36
N ASP A 89 -7.21 9.77 -11.87
CA ASP A 89 -7.72 11.08 -12.26
C ASP A 89 -7.02 11.65 -13.50
N ASN A 90 -7.60 12.74 -14.00
CA ASN A 90 -6.96 13.64 -14.94
C ASN A 90 -6.99 15.04 -14.32
N THR A 91 -5.82 15.62 -14.10
CA THR A 91 -5.68 16.94 -13.46
C THR A 91 -6.23 18.10 -14.29
N GLY A 92 -6.54 17.88 -15.56
CA GLY A 92 -6.92 18.93 -16.52
C GLY A 92 -5.76 19.85 -16.91
N SER A 93 -4.52 19.51 -16.52
CA SER A 93 -3.32 20.27 -16.83
C SER A 93 -2.11 19.38 -17.03
N SER A 94 -1.42 19.50 -18.16
CA SER A 94 -0.16 18.79 -18.42
C SER A 94 0.95 19.21 -17.47
N ASN A 95 0.95 20.48 -17.03
CA ASN A 95 1.91 20.96 -16.02
C ASN A 95 1.71 20.33 -14.64
N SER A 96 0.50 19.85 -14.34
CA SER A 96 0.16 19.10 -13.13
C SER A 96 0.20 17.58 -13.32
N GLY A 97 0.73 17.12 -14.47
CA GLY A 97 0.99 15.72 -14.79
C GLY A 97 -0.12 15.00 -15.58
N GLY A 98 -1.20 15.68 -15.94
CA GLY A 98 -2.28 15.10 -16.76
C GLY A 98 -2.94 13.91 -16.08
N TYR A 99 -2.85 12.72 -16.69
CA TYR A 99 -3.41 11.48 -16.15
C TYR A 99 -2.52 10.87 -15.05
N ARG A 100 -3.12 10.57 -13.89
CA ARG A 100 -2.45 9.97 -12.75
C ARG A 100 -3.22 8.74 -12.27
N ILE A 101 -2.50 7.77 -11.71
CA ILE A 101 -3.08 6.55 -11.17
C ILE A 101 -2.42 6.19 -9.84
N GLY A 102 -3.22 5.81 -8.87
CA GLY A 102 -2.77 5.30 -7.58
C GLY A 102 -3.22 3.86 -7.36
N PHE A 103 -2.29 3.05 -6.88
CA PHE A 103 -2.50 1.65 -6.52
C PHE A 103 -2.54 1.50 -5.01
N ARG A 104 -3.48 0.71 -4.52
CA ARG A 104 -3.63 0.32 -3.13
C ARG A 104 -3.09 -1.10 -2.95
N SER A 105 -2.14 -1.28 -2.03
CA SER A 105 -1.60 -2.58 -1.65
C SER A 105 -2.19 -3.04 -0.33
N CYS A 106 -2.64 -4.29 -0.29
CA CYS A 106 -3.12 -4.97 0.91
C CYS A 106 -2.32 -6.24 1.13
N GLY A 107 -1.94 -6.51 2.36
CA GLY A 107 -1.20 -7.69 2.76
C GLY A 107 -1.77 -8.32 4.02
N GLN A 108 -0.96 -9.17 4.65
CA GLN A 108 -1.36 -9.92 5.84
C GLN A 108 -0.42 -9.64 7.00
N TYR A 109 -0.94 -9.62 8.21
CA TYR A 109 -0.14 -9.47 9.42
C TYR A 109 -0.70 -10.26 10.60
N SER A 110 0.18 -10.60 11.51
CA SER A 110 -0.10 -11.34 12.74
C SER A 110 0.77 -10.82 13.88
N LEU A 111 0.71 -11.42 15.04
CA LEU A 111 1.60 -11.09 16.18
C LEU A 111 3.07 -11.40 15.90
N THR A 112 3.36 -12.26 14.92
CA THR A 112 4.72 -12.78 14.70
C THR A 112 5.30 -12.41 13.33
N ASN A 113 4.49 -11.95 12.39
CA ASN A 113 4.94 -11.59 11.05
C ASN A 113 3.99 -10.63 10.34
N ALA A 114 4.51 -9.98 9.30
CA ALA A 114 3.71 -9.29 8.30
C ALA A 114 4.32 -9.48 6.91
N ILE A 115 3.46 -9.58 5.90
CA ILE A 115 3.84 -9.70 4.49
C ILE A 115 3.02 -8.69 3.69
N LEU A 116 3.69 -7.84 2.94
CA LEU A 116 3.09 -6.87 2.03
C LEU A 116 3.80 -6.90 0.69
N ILE A 117 3.05 -7.19 -0.38
CA ILE A 117 3.52 -6.99 -1.74
C ILE A 117 3.04 -5.62 -2.19
N SER A 118 3.98 -4.76 -2.59
CA SER A 118 3.72 -3.36 -2.92
C SER A 118 4.66 -2.85 -4.02
N GLY A 119 4.35 -1.69 -4.58
CA GLY A 119 5.31 -0.91 -5.34
C GLY A 119 6.38 -0.24 -4.46
N VAL A 120 6.24 -0.32 -3.16
CA VAL A 120 7.08 0.38 -2.17
C VAL A 120 7.89 -0.61 -1.36
N HIS A 121 9.18 -0.31 -1.19
CA HIS A 121 10.05 -0.96 -0.22
C HIS A 121 10.05 -0.13 1.06
N HIS A 122 9.58 -0.73 2.14
CA HIS A 122 9.64 -0.19 3.50
C HIS A 122 10.89 -0.73 4.20
N ALA A 123 12.00 0.01 4.11
CA ALA A 123 13.29 -0.42 4.63
C ALA A 123 13.51 0.07 6.06
N THR A 124 13.93 -0.82 6.96
CA THR A 124 14.43 -0.43 8.28
C THR A 124 15.72 0.36 8.14
N VAL A 125 15.79 1.56 8.73
CA VAL A 125 16.97 2.43 8.64
C VAL A 125 17.90 2.22 9.81
N ASP A 126 17.39 2.37 11.01
CA ASP A 126 18.07 2.06 12.28
C ASP A 126 17.07 2.10 13.44
N GLY A 127 17.52 1.61 14.58
CA GLY A 127 16.94 1.63 15.94
C GLY A 127 15.42 1.57 16.10
N ASN A 128 14.59 2.42 15.46
CA ASN A 128 13.13 2.45 15.63
C ASN A 128 12.39 3.10 14.47
N SER A 129 13.02 3.17 13.29
CA SER A 129 12.41 3.81 12.13
C SER A 129 12.57 2.99 10.86
N PHE A 130 11.62 3.14 9.95
CA PHE A 130 11.74 2.69 8.58
C PHE A 130 11.57 3.88 7.62
N THR A 131 12.08 3.72 6.41
CA THR A 131 11.88 4.67 5.31
C THR A 131 11.22 3.97 4.14
N THR A 132 10.69 4.74 3.20
CA THR A 132 9.94 4.24 2.04
C THR A 132 10.63 4.63 0.76
N TYR A 133 10.81 3.67 -0.14
CA TYR A 133 11.36 3.88 -1.48
C TYR A 133 10.42 3.31 -2.53
N MET A 134 10.19 4.04 -3.62
CA MET A 134 9.53 3.45 -4.78
C MET A 134 10.45 2.38 -5.38
N SER A 135 10.03 1.13 -5.33
CA SER A 135 10.68 -0.02 -5.97
C SER A 135 10.11 -0.24 -7.37
N ALA A 136 8.79 -0.13 -7.50
CA ALA A 136 8.10 -0.40 -8.75
C ALA A 136 8.46 0.61 -9.84
N LYS A 137 8.45 0.11 -11.08
CA LYS A 137 8.50 0.90 -12.31
C LYS A 137 7.24 0.64 -13.10
N MET A 138 6.74 1.64 -13.80
CA MET A 138 5.57 1.50 -14.65
C MET A 138 5.86 1.99 -16.06
N THR A 139 5.32 1.29 -17.04
CA THR A 139 5.26 1.72 -18.44
C THR A 139 3.81 1.72 -18.88
N ALA A 140 3.45 2.65 -19.75
CA ALA A 140 2.13 2.75 -20.35
C ALA A 140 2.24 2.53 -21.86
N LYS A 141 1.48 1.55 -22.39
CA LYS A 141 1.37 1.33 -23.83
C LYS A 141 0.05 1.90 -24.33
N TYR A 142 0.14 2.87 -25.23
CA TYR A 142 -1.02 3.56 -25.77
C TYR A 142 -0.80 3.92 -27.24
N ASN A 143 -1.80 3.63 -28.09
CA ASN A 143 -1.77 3.89 -29.54
C ASN A 143 -0.48 3.38 -30.23
N GLY A 144 0.02 2.21 -29.80
CA GLY A 144 1.22 1.57 -30.35
C GLY A 144 2.55 2.12 -29.83
N ASN A 145 2.54 3.15 -28.99
CA ASN A 145 3.74 3.73 -28.36
C ASN A 145 3.87 3.30 -26.92
N ASP A 146 5.11 3.18 -26.45
CA ASP A 146 5.46 2.87 -25.06
C ASP A 146 5.97 4.14 -24.37
N TYR A 147 5.42 4.43 -23.19
CA TYR A 147 5.76 5.60 -22.37
C TYR A 147 6.29 5.16 -21.02
N ASN A 148 7.43 5.69 -20.61
CA ASN A 148 7.95 5.49 -19.26
C ASN A 148 7.20 6.41 -18.29
N SER A 149 6.45 5.82 -17.39
CA SER A 149 5.66 6.54 -16.40
C SER A 149 6.52 7.13 -15.29
N GLY A 150 6.23 8.37 -14.91
CA GLY A 150 6.91 9.03 -13.81
C GLY A 150 6.30 8.66 -12.45
N ILE A 151 7.10 8.69 -11.39
CA ILE A 151 6.60 8.51 -10.03
C ILE A 151 5.82 9.77 -9.62
N PHE A 152 4.55 9.58 -9.18
CA PHE A 152 3.77 10.66 -8.57
C PHE A 152 3.98 10.71 -7.06
N GLY A 153 3.96 9.56 -6.39
CA GLY A 153 4.13 9.52 -4.94
C GLY A 153 4.19 8.12 -4.36
N VAL A 154 4.68 8.07 -3.14
CA VAL A 154 4.68 6.89 -2.27
C VAL A 154 4.10 7.29 -0.93
N SER A 155 3.34 6.40 -0.31
CA SER A 155 2.93 6.57 1.07
C SER A 155 3.67 5.62 2.01
N GLY A 156 3.65 5.91 3.29
CA GLY A 156 3.99 4.95 4.32
C GLY A 156 2.88 3.91 4.50
N LEU A 157 2.98 3.10 5.55
CA LEU A 157 1.95 2.13 5.95
C LEU A 157 0.75 2.87 6.58
N ASN A 158 0.04 3.65 5.76
CA ASN A 158 -1.06 4.51 6.19
C ASN A 158 -2.35 3.73 6.47
N TYR A 159 -2.40 2.48 6.04
CA TYR A 159 -3.51 1.57 6.30
C TYR A 159 -3.06 0.44 7.22
N LYS A 160 -4.00 -0.16 7.93
CA LYS A 160 -3.67 -1.27 8.85
C LYS A 160 -3.03 -2.45 8.12
N ASP A 161 -3.41 -2.69 6.88
CA ASP A 161 -3.04 -3.84 6.07
C ASP A 161 -2.12 -3.51 4.88
N GLY A 162 -1.60 -2.28 4.80
CA GLY A 162 -0.66 -1.92 3.74
C GLY A 162 -0.51 -0.43 3.44
N ASP A 163 -0.22 -0.13 2.18
CA ASP A 163 0.16 1.19 1.66
C ASP A 163 -0.55 1.56 0.37
N ASP A 164 -0.14 2.68 -0.22
CA ASP A 164 -0.45 3.09 -1.58
C ASP A 164 0.76 3.73 -2.27
N PHE A 165 0.79 3.63 -3.60
CA PHE A 165 1.80 4.22 -4.46
C PHE A 165 1.18 4.68 -5.77
N ALA A 166 1.79 5.67 -6.42
CA ALA A 166 1.17 6.30 -7.57
C ALA A 166 2.15 6.77 -8.64
N PHE A 167 1.64 6.83 -9.88
CA PHE A 167 2.39 7.24 -11.05
C PHE A 167 1.63 8.30 -11.86
N TYR A 168 2.40 9.11 -12.59
CA TYR A 168 1.92 9.78 -13.80
C TYR A 168 1.85 8.75 -14.91
N ILE A 169 0.70 8.57 -15.56
CA ILE A 169 0.53 7.54 -16.62
C ILE A 169 1.43 7.87 -17.82
N PHE A 170 1.43 9.11 -18.24
CA PHE A 170 2.26 9.58 -19.34
C PHE A 170 3.32 10.57 -18.86
N PRO A 171 4.54 10.55 -19.41
CA PRO A 171 5.58 11.50 -19.05
C PRO A 171 5.25 12.89 -19.57
N LYS A 172 5.80 13.92 -18.93
CA LYS A 172 5.57 15.33 -19.29
C LYS A 172 5.95 15.62 -20.75
N GLU A 173 7.02 15.02 -21.22
CA GLU A 173 7.56 15.16 -22.57
C GLU A 173 6.58 14.72 -23.66
N ALA A 174 5.72 13.73 -23.37
CA ALA A 174 4.70 13.28 -24.32
C ALA A 174 3.62 14.35 -24.54
N TYR A 175 3.25 15.09 -23.49
CA TYR A 175 2.34 16.24 -23.62
C TYR A 175 3.00 17.41 -24.35
N GLU A 176 4.26 17.71 -24.06
CA GLU A 176 5.01 18.80 -24.67
C GLU A 176 5.20 18.59 -26.18
N LYS A 177 5.37 17.34 -26.61
CA LYS A 177 5.47 16.96 -28.03
C LYS A 177 4.12 16.84 -28.75
N GLY A 178 3.01 16.94 -28.02
CA GLY A 178 1.67 16.73 -28.56
C GLY A 178 1.34 15.27 -28.91
N GLU A 179 2.13 14.30 -28.40
CA GLU A 179 1.88 12.87 -28.58
C GLU A 179 0.68 12.41 -27.73
N ILE A 180 0.46 13.08 -26.59
CA ILE A 180 -0.62 12.86 -25.63
C ILE A 180 -1.32 14.19 -25.35
N THR A 181 -2.64 14.16 -25.26
CA THR A 181 -3.49 15.29 -24.86
C THR A 181 -4.22 15.00 -23.54
N LEU A 182 -4.94 15.98 -23.02
CA LEU A 182 -5.74 15.80 -21.79
C LEU A 182 -7.13 15.17 -22.06
N ASN A 183 -7.45 14.89 -23.31
CA ASN A 183 -8.73 14.34 -23.74
C ASN A 183 -8.57 13.00 -24.48
N GLU A 184 -7.57 12.19 -24.06
CA GLU A 184 -7.34 10.87 -24.63
C GLU A 184 -8.52 9.94 -24.34
N LYS A 185 -8.74 9.00 -25.27
CA LYS A 185 -9.83 8.02 -25.23
C LYS A 185 -9.32 6.60 -25.46
N GLY A 186 -10.20 5.63 -25.18
CA GLY A 186 -9.89 4.22 -25.38
C GLY A 186 -9.09 3.63 -24.24
N THR A 187 -8.23 2.65 -24.53
CA THR A 187 -7.57 1.84 -23.50
C THR A 187 -6.06 2.07 -23.51
N VAL A 188 -5.50 2.37 -22.34
CA VAL A 188 -4.06 2.30 -22.07
C VAL A 188 -3.74 1.01 -21.31
N TYR A 189 -2.68 0.32 -21.69
CA TYR A 189 -2.18 -0.87 -21.01
C TYR A 189 -1.00 -0.47 -20.14
N LEU A 190 -1.16 -0.65 -18.82
CA LEU A 190 -0.11 -0.36 -17.86
C LEU A 190 0.61 -1.66 -17.52
N ASN A 191 1.94 -1.63 -17.54
CA ASN A 191 2.79 -2.71 -17.08
C ASN A 191 3.64 -2.22 -15.91
N VAL A 192 3.53 -2.90 -14.76
CA VAL A 192 4.27 -2.61 -13.53
C VAL A 192 5.26 -3.72 -13.27
N THR A 193 6.50 -3.36 -13.04
CA THR A 193 7.60 -4.29 -12.71
C THR A 193 8.23 -3.93 -11.37
N ASN A 194 9.11 -4.79 -10.86
CA ASN A 194 9.86 -4.55 -9.63
C ASN A 194 8.97 -4.31 -8.40
N LEU A 195 7.83 -4.98 -8.31
CA LEU A 195 7.10 -5.02 -7.05
C LEU A 195 8.02 -5.55 -5.96
N TYR A 196 7.87 -5.04 -4.73
CA TYR A 196 8.67 -5.47 -3.59
C TYR A 196 7.81 -6.30 -2.64
N LYS A 197 8.32 -7.45 -2.25
CA LYS A 197 7.74 -8.24 -1.16
C LYS A 197 8.41 -7.84 0.15
N ASN A 198 7.74 -7.00 0.91
CA ASN A 198 8.12 -6.65 2.27
C ASN A 198 7.77 -7.82 3.19
N VAL A 199 8.72 -8.27 4.00
CA VAL A 199 8.53 -9.37 4.95
C VAL A 199 9.14 -8.99 6.30
N TRP A 200 8.29 -8.86 7.31
CA TRP A 200 8.73 -8.65 8.68
C TRP A 200 8.51 -9.92 9.49
N THR A 201 9.55 -10.35 10.19
CA THR A 201 9.51 -11.54 11.05
C THR A 201 10.15 -11.23 12.39
N ILE A 202 9.76 -11.93 13.44
CA ILE A 202 10.41 -11.87 14.75
C ILE A 202 11.90 -12.25 14.59
N LYS A 203 12.77 -11.55 15.32
CA LYS A 203 14.22 -11.81 15.38
C LYS A 203 14.56 -13.08 16.11
#